data_22ac2cf50a2e73512a0a132bf2e83705
#
_entry.id   22ac2cf50a2e73512a0a132bf2e83705
#
_cell.length_a   1.000
_cell.length_b   1.000
_cell.length_c   1.000
_cell.angle_alpha   90.00
_cell.angle_beta   90.00
_cell.angle_gamma   90.00
#
_symmetry.space_group_name_H-M   'P 1'
#
loop_
_entity.id
_entity.type
_entity.pdbx_description
1 polymer ?
#
loop_
_entity_poly.entity_id
_entity_poly.type
_entity_poly.pdbx_seq_one_letter_code
_entity_poly.pdbx_strand_id
1 'polypeptide(L)'
;MHSFRTTILTAINLLIGFYATADEVWRLRYSTLISAENEITRGSSTSPADMNTSSQSGNFVFANGIGLGYSTKMTNGNLENISFKFKNSSLDLSYTIGSSFSFTLGAARMINGHGEIILDSVDYSTESVSGESIFLNLGIPFLGGEFLLGYRQDNSKFKNYQCQMSGKSVILNESVNLISAQINAGIGFFF
;
A
#
# COMPACT_ATOMS: atom_id res chain seq x y z
N MET A 1 17.81 -13.72 -4.38
CA MET A 1 17.78 -12.24 -4.33
C MET A 1 18.21 -11.51 -5.62
N HIS A 2 18.84 -12.17 -6.60
CA HIS A 2 19.24 -11.55 -7.89
C HIS A 2 18.09 -11.42 -8.92
N SER A 3 17.09 -12.30 -8.89
CA SER A 3 16.00 -12.32 -9.86
C SER A 3 15.09 -11.06 -9.83
N PHE A 4 14.81 -10.52 -8.64
CA PHE A 4 13.90 -9.39 -8.48
C PHE A 4 14.47 -8.06 -9.03
N ARG A 5 15.79 -7.85 -8.90
CA ARG A 5 16.46 -6.65 -9.45
C ARG A 5 16.44 -6.62 -10.98
N THR A 6 16.60 -7.79 -11.61
CA THR A 6 16.60 -7.89 -13.07
C THR A 6 15.20 -7.63 -13.64
N THR A 7 14.15 -8.09 -12.98
CA THR A 7 12.77 -7.88 -13.41
C THR A 7 12.37 -6.39 -13.35
N ILE A 8 12.78 -5.67 -12.30
CA ILE A 8 12.51 -4.23 -12.18
C ILE A 8 13.26 -3.44 -13.26
N LEU A 9 14.53 -3.77 -13.53
CA LEU A 9 15.32 -3.09 -14.59
C LEU A 9 14.73 -3.34 -15.97
N THR A 10 14.24 -4.55 -16.24
CA THR A 10 13.60 -4.90 -17.52
C THR A 10 12.24 -4.19 -17.67
N ALA A 11 11.46 -4.09 -16.59
CA ALA A 11 10.20 -3.34 -16.59
C ALA A 11 10.43 -1.83 -16.82
N ILE A 12 11.48 -1.25 -16.23
CA ILE A 12 11.85 0.16 -16.42
C ILE A 12 12.30 0.40 -17.88
N ASN A 13 13.08 -0.51 -18.47
CA ASN A 13 13.51 -0.38 -19.88
C ASN A 13 12.36 -0.58 -20.86
N LEU A 14 11.37 -1.44 -20.57
CA LEU A 14 10.15 -1.56 -21.36
C LEU A 14 9.29 -0.28 -21.28
N LEU A 15 9.22 0.36 -20.13
CA LEU A 15 8.51 1.63 -19.92
C LEU A 15 9.15 2.81 -20.65
N ILE A 16 10.49 2.83 -20.78
CA ILE A 16 11.21 3.88 -21.53
C ILE A 16 11.00 3.73 -23.06
N GLY A 17 10.69 2.53 -23.56
CA GLY A 17 10.45 2.27 -24.99
C GLY A 17 9.06 2.68 -25.49
N PHE A 18 8.08 2.89 -24.62
CA PHE A 18 6.76 3.39 -24.97
C PHE A 18 6.67 4.90 -24.81
N TYR A 19 7.31 5.67 -25.70
CA TYR A 19 6.90 7.05 -26.00
C TYR A 19 5.55 7.02 -26.74
N ALA A 20 4.51 6.52 -26.10
CA ALA A 20 3.16 6.88 -26.49
C ALA A 20 3.01 8.37 -26.10
N THR A 21 2.67 9.20 -27.07
CA THR A 21 2.33 10.60 -26.90
C THR A 21 1.32 10.73 -25.75
N ALA A 22 1.85 10.93 -24.54
CA ALA A 22 1.02 11.37 -23.43
C ALA A 22 0.61 12.78 -23.80
N ASP A 23 -0.69 13.03 -24.00
CA ASP A 23 -1.20 14.39 -23.99
C ASP A 23 -0.65 15.03 -22.72
N GLU A 24 -0.12 16.26 -22.83
CA GLU A 24 0.52 16.98 -21.73
C GLU A 24 -0.52 17.37 -20.66
N VAL A 25 -1.08 16.38 -19.97
CA VAL A 25 -2.13 16.56 -18.99
C VAL A 25 -1.61 16.19 -17.60
N TRP A 26 -1.64 17.15 -16.72
CA TRP A 26 -1.38 16.94 -15.30
C TRP A 26 -2.64 16.38 -14.62
N ARG A 27 -2.46 15.51 -13.65
CA ARG A 27 -3.59 14.88 -12.97
C ARG A 27 -3.38 14.90 -11.46
N LEU A 28 -4.42 15.29 -10.74
CA LEU A 28 -4.49 15.10 -9.29
C LEU A 28 -5.54 14.02 -9.00
N ARG A 29 -5.13 12.95 -8.35
CA ARG A 29 -5.95 11.77 -8.09
C ARG A 29 -6.11 11.52 -6.59
N TYR A 30 -7.29 11.11 -6.22
CA TYR A 30 -7.59 10.62 -4.88
C TYR A 30 -8.36 9.32 -4.99
N SER A 31 -8.01 8.31 -4.19
CA SER A 31 -8.72 7.05 -4.11
C SER A 31 -8.86 6.57 -2.67
N THR A 32 -9.91 5.79 -2.44
CA THR A 32 -10.23 5.16 -1.18
C THR A 32 -10.54 3.68 -1.37
N LEU A 33 -10.41 2.92 -0.31
CA LEU A 33 -10.69 1.50 -0.29
C LEU A 33 -12.19 1.23 -0.46
N ILE A 34 -12.51 0.23 -1.31
CA ILE A 34 -13.85 -0.40 -1.41
C ILE A 34 -13.86 -1.71 -0.63
N SER A 35 -12.85 -2.57 -0.88
CA SER A 35 -12.74 -3.86 -0.22
C SER A 35 -11.29 -4.27 -0.04
N ALA A 36 -11.02 -5.08 0.97
CA ALA A 36 -9.71 -5.67 1.19
C ALA A 36 -9.85 -7.11 1.68
N GLU A 37 -8.92 -7.95 1.21
CA GLU A 37 -8.65 -9.28 1.75
C GLU A 37 -7.31 -9.23 2.44
N ASN A 38 -7.24 -9.75 3.67
CA ASN A 38 -6.04 -9.67 4.49
C ASN A 38 -5.61 -11.06 4.95
N GLU A 39 -4.30 -11.27 4.93
CA GLU A 39 -3.66 -12.45 5.48
C GLU A 39 -2.60 -12.03 6.49
N ILE A 40 -2.59 -12.67 7.65
CA ILE A 40 -1.54 -12.51 8.65
C ILE A 40 -0.66 -13.75 8.65
N THR A 41 0.65 -13.54 8.59
CA THR A 41 1.65 -14.57 8.83
C THR A 41 2.43 -14.25 10.09
N ARG A 42 2.38 -15.17 11.05
CA ARG A 42 3.17 -15.14 12.29
C ARG A 42 3.98 -16.42 12.39
N GLY A 43 5.32 -16.29 12.37
CA GLY A 43 6.21 -17.45 12.28
C GLY A 43 5.97 -18.24 11.00
N SER A 44 5.57 -19.51 11.11
CA SER A 44 5.26 -20.40 9.99
C SER A 44 3.77 -20.52 9.68
N SER A 45 2.90 -19.89 10.47
CA SER A 45 1.45 -19.99 10.32
C SER A 45 0.93 -18.78 9.53
N THR A 46 0.17 -19.06 8.49
CA THR A 46 -0.57 -18.04 7.73
C THR A 46 -2.06 -18.29 7.92
N SER A 47 -2.79 -17.28 8.30
CA SER A 47 -4.24 -17.35 8.49
C SER A 47 -4.92 -16.21 7.76
N PRO A 48 -6.01 -16.48 7.01
CA PRO A 48 -6.92 -15.43 6.58
C PRO A 48 -7.46 -14.76 7.85
N ALA A 49 -7.51 -13.45 7.86
CA ALA A 49 -7.95 -12.69 9.02
C ALA A 49 -9.11 -11.78 8.63
N ASP A 50 -10.21 -11.94 9.38
CA ASP A 50 -11.34 -11.01 9.26
C ASP A 50 -10.92 -9.68 9.90
N MET A 51 -10.51 -8.74 9.04
CA MET A 51 -9.98 -7.46 9.45
C MET A 51 -10.71 -6.33 8.77
N ASN A 52 -11.01 -5.31 9.55
CA ASN A 52 -11.49 -4.05 9.02
C ASN A 52 -10.30 -3.20 8.57
N THR A 53 -10.23 -2.94 7.26
CA THR A 53 -9.18 -2.13 6.64
C THR A 53 -9.78 -0.85 6.09
N SER A 54 -9.10 0.25 6.32
CA SER A 54 -9.31 1.53 5.64
C SER A 54 -8.03 1.97 4.96
N SER A 55 -8.13 2.48 3.74
CA SER A 55 -6.98 2.97 2.98
C SER A 55 -7.40 4.17 2.14
N GLN A 56 -6.47 5.12 2.02
CA GLN A 56 -6.63 6.32 1.20
C GLN A 56 -5.31 6.60 0.50
N SER A 57 -5.38 7.09 -0.74
CA SER A 57 -4.20 7.53 -1.47
C SER A 57 -4.45 8.81 -2.25
N GLY A 58 -3.45 9.68 -2.30
CA GLY A 58 -3.37 10.83 -3.18
C GLY A 58 -2.18 10.69 -4.11
N ASN A 59 -2.38 10.98 -5.39
CA ASN A 59 -1.32 10.87 -6.39
C ASN A 59 -1.37 12.06 -7.35
N PHE A 60 -0.21 12.64 -7.61
CA PHE A 60 -0.02 13.68 -8.59
C PHE A 60 0.74 13.11 -9.79
N VAL A 61 0.14 13.18 -10.98
CA VAL A 61 0.73 12.68 -12.23
C VAL A 61 1.14 13.87 -13.08
N PHE A 62 2.42 13.92 -13.42
CA PHE A 62 3.00 14.93 -14.32
C PHE A 62 2.59 14.66 -15.76
N ALA A 63 2.71 15.66 -16.63
CA ALA A 63 2.40 15.58 -18.06
C ALA A 63 3.13 14.44 -18.80
N ASN A 64 4.32 14.05 -18.34
CA ASN A 64 5.09 12.93 -18.89
C ASN A 64 4.63 11.55 -18.39
N GLY A 65 3.54 11.48 -17.64
CA GLY A 65 2.97 10.25 -17.10
C GLY A 65 3.60 9.78 -15.78
N ILE A 66 4.71 10.35 -15.33
CA ILE A 66 5.29 10.00 -14.02
C ILE A 66 4.36 10.51 -12.91
N GLY A 67 4.08 9.68 -11.93
CA GLY A 67 3.24 10.03 -10.79
C GLY A 67 3.96 9.85 -9.47
N LEU A 68 3.76 10.80 -8.56
CA LEU A 68 4.20 10.74 -7.17
C LEU A 68 2.98 10.79 -6.26
N GLY A 69 2.95 9.93 -5.26
CA GLY A 69 1.81 9.84 -4.37
C GLY A 69 2.18 9.50 -2.94
N TYR A 70 1.16 9.58 -2.12
CA TYR A 70 1.19 9.21 -0.72
C TYR A 70 -0.05 8.41 -0.38
N SER A 71 0.14 7.32 0.35
CA SER A 71 -0.97 6.47 0.78
C SER A 71 -0.87 6.15 2.26
N THR A 72 -2.03 5.99 2.89
CA THR A 72 -2.16 5.56 4.28
C THR A 72 -3.09 4.37 4.36
N LYS A 73 -2.78 3.44 5.25
CA LYS A 73 -3.61 2.26 5.54
C LYS A 73 -3.69 2.05 7.03
N MET A 74 -4.87 1.70 7.51
CA MET A 74 -5.13 1.24 8.86
C MET A 74 -5.92 -0.07 8.79
N THR A 75 -5.46 -1.09 9.50
CA THR A 75 -6.07 -2.42 9.55
C THR A 75 -6.23 -2.82 11.00
N ASN A 76 -7.44 -3.16 11.39
CA ASN A 76 -7.77 -3.62 12.74
C ASN A 76 -8.48 -4.97 12.62
N GLY A 77 -8.20 -5.87 13.53
CA GLY A 77 -8.87 -7.17 13.56
C GLY A 77 -8.59 -7.94 14.82
N ASN A 78 -9.32 -9.03 14.96
CA ASN A 78 -9.16 -9.97 16.05
C ASN A 78 -8.94 -11.36 15.45
N LEU A 79 -8.01 -12.10 16.01
CA LEU A 79 -7.79 -13.50 15.72
C LEU A 79 -7.71 -14.26 17.04
N GLU A 80 -8.73 -15.07 17.32
CA GLU A 80 -8.90 -15.75 18.61
C GLU A 80 -8.88 -14.75 19.78
N ASN A 81 -7.85 -14.81 20.65
CA ASN A 81 -7.68 -13.93 21.82
C ASN A 81 -6.69 -12.78 21.56
N ILE A 82 -6.32 -12.54 20.30
CA ILE A 82 -5.32 -11.54 19.93
C ILE A 82 -6.01 -10.43 19.13
N SER A 83 -5.90 -9.19 19.60
CA SER A 83 -6.33 -8.01 18.84
C SER A 83 -5.13 -7.40 18.14
N PHE A 84 -5.32 -7.00 16.88
CA PHE A 84 -4.28 -6.37 16.06
C PHE A 84 -4.75 -4.99 15.59
N LYS A 85 -3.81 -4.06 15.58
CA LYS A 85 -4.00 -2.77 14.94
C LYS A 85 -2.71 -2.36 14.23
N PHE A 86 -2.80 -2.21 12.93
CA PHE A 86 -1.69 -1.84 12.07
C PHE A 86 -2.00 -0.55 11.33
N LYS A 87 -1.08 0.39 11.40
CA LYS A 87 -1.15 1.64 10.64
C LYS A 87 0.16 1.80 9.87
N ASN A 88 0.08 2.16 8.61
CA ASN A 88 1.25 2.47 7.81
C ASN A 88 1.00 3.58 6.80
N SER A 89 2.09 4.18 6.34
CA SER A 89 2.11 5.20 5.31
C SER A 89 3.19 4.87 4.30
N SER A 90 2.92 5.13 3.03
CA SER A 90 3.83 4.82 1.93
C SER A 90 3.99 6.00 0.98
N LEU A 91 5.16 6.08 0.35
CA LEU A 91 5.38 6.89 -0.84
C LEU A 91 5.17 6.03 -2.07
N ASP A 92 4.37 6.54 -3.00
CA ASP A 92 3.97 5.87 -4.22
C ASP A 92 4.69 6.51 -5.41
N LEU A 93 5.26 5.68 -6.30
CA LEU A 93 5.81 6.06 -7.58
C LEU A 93 5.02 5.31 -8.66
N SER A 94 4.58 6.01 -9.69
CA SER A 94 3.75 5.43 -10.74
C SER A 94 4.08 5.95 -12.13
N TYR A 95 3.58 5.24 -13.13
CA TYR A 95 3.58 5.69 -14.51
C TYR A 95 2.21 5.48 -15.12
N THR A 96 1.68 6.52 -15.74
CA THR A 96 0.36 6.55 -16.37
C THR A 96 0.49 6.70 -17.88
N ILE A 97 -0.25 5.90 -18.61
CA ILE A 97 -0.38 5.98 -20.08
C ILE A 97 -1.85 6.22 -20.44
N GLY A 98 -2.06 6.90 -21.56
CA GLY A 98 -3.38 7.18 -22.11
C GLY A 98 -3.95 8.53 -21.65
N SER A 99 -4.65 9.18 -22.57
CA SER A 99 -5.28 10.50 -22.37
C SER A 99 -6.77 10.40 -22.05
N SER A 100 -7.50 9.61 -22.82
CA SER A 100 -8.95 9.41 -22.62
C SER A 100 -9.22 8.31 -21.59
N PHE A 101 -8.75 7.10 -21.87
CA PHE A 101 -8.67 6.05 -20.85
C PHE A 101 -7.24 6.00 -20.35
N SER A 102 -7.06 6.03 -19.05
CA SER A 102 -5.74 5.97 -18.48
C SER A 102 -5.48 4.63 -17.78
N PHE A 103 -4.29 4.11 -17.98
CA PHE A 103 -3.77 2.96 -17.26
C PHE A 103 -2.55 3.37 -16.46
N THR A 104 -2.54 3.09 -15.19
CA THR A 104 -1.45 3.42 -14.27
C THR A 104 -0.89 2.16 -13.63
N LEU A 105 0.42 2.01 -13.69
CA LEU A 105 1.15 1.00 -12.92
C LEU A 105 2.05 1.72 -11.93
N GLY A 106 2.11 1.24 -10.70
CA GLY A 106 2.94 1.85 -9.68
C GLY A 106 3.45 0.87 -8.64
N ALA A 107 4.45 1.34 -7.92
CA ALA A 107 5.01 0.69 -6.76
C ALA A 107 5.09 1.69 -5.60
N ALA A 108 5.04 1.17 -4.37
CA ALA A 108 5.14 2.00 -3.19
C ALA A 108 6.10 1.39 -2.17
N ARG A 109 6.68 2.25 -1.37
CA ARG A 109 7.52 1.85 -0.25
C ARG A 109 7.01 2.48 1.04
N MET A 110 6.88 1.67 2.08
CA MET A 110 6.54 2.16 3.40
C MET A 110 7.65 3.04 3.96
N ILE A 111 7.24 4.19 4.48
CA ILE A 111 8.13 5.18 5.09
C ILE A 111 7.88 5.33 6.59
N ASN A 112 6.69 4.94 7.05
CA ASN A 112 6.31 5.01 8.45
C ASN A 112 5.24 3.97 8.75
N GLY A 113 5.16 3.54 10.02
CA GLY A 113 4.10 2.65 10.47
C GLY A 113 4.15 2.41 11.97
N HIS A 114 3.03 1.89 12.46
CA HIS A 114 2.84 1.53 13.86
C HIS A 114 2.02 0.24 13.91
N GLY A 115 2.46 -0.71 14.72
CA GLY A 115 1.77 -1.96 14.97
C GLY A 115 1.49 -2.14 16.46
N GLU A 116 0.27 -2.50 16.80
CA GLU A 116 -0.16 -2.86 18.14
C GLU A 116 -0.70 -4.29 18.12
N ILE A 117 -0.34 -5.08 19.13
CA ILE A 117 -0.86 -6.43 19.39
C ILE A 117 -1.24 -6.48 20.85
N ILE A 118 -2.48 -6.83 21.14
CA ILE A 118 -2.97 -7.07 22.50
C ILE A 118 -3.10 -8.58 22.66
N LEU A 119 -2.31 -9.13 23.57
CA LEU A 119 -2.30 -10.55 23.92
C LEU A 119 -2.49 -10.69 25.43
N ASP A 120 -3.54 -11.41 25.87
CA ASP A 120 -3.84 -11.64 27.28
C ASP A 120 -3.84 -10.35 28.13
N SER A 121 -4.43 -9.25 27.58
CA SER A 121 -4.47 -7.93 28.19
C SER A 121 -3.11 -7.23 28.34
N VAL A 122 -2.09 -7.70 27.65
CA VAL A 122 -0.78 -7.04 27.55
C VAL A 122 -0.64 -6.39 26.19
N ASP A 123 -0.31 -5.10 26.17
CA ASP A 123 -0.15 -4.31 24.97
C ASP A 123 1.31 -4.36 24.48
N TYR A 124 1.50 -4.85 23.26
CA TYR A 124 2.77 -4.84 22.56
C TYR A 124 2.69 -3.87 21.38
N SER A 125 3.64 -2.96 21.27
CA SER A 125 3.70 -2.00 20.17
C SER A 125 5.02 -2.00 19.44
N THR A 126 5.01 -1.59 18.18
CA THR A 126 6.21 -1.41 17.36
C THR A 126 6.08 -0.27 16.38
N GLU A 127 7.18 0.44 16.15
CA GLU A 127 7.37 1.38 15.04
C GLU A 127 8.35 0.83 13.98
N SER A 128 8.88 -0.37 14.20
CA SER A 128 9.78 -1.03 13.25
C SER A 128 8.98 -1.69 12.13
N VAL A 129 8.63 -0.90 11.14
CA VAL A 129 7.80 -1.30 10.00
C VAL A 129 8.59 -1.20 8.71
N SER A 130 8.42 -2.19 7.85
CA SER A 130 8.95 -2.19 6.49
C SER A 130 7.93 -2.82 5.55
N GLY A 131 7.93 -2.42 4.29
CA GLY A 131 7.04 -3.04 3.32
C GLY A 131 7.07 -2.32 1.99
N GLU A 132 6.43 -2.98 1.05
CA GLU A 132 6.31 -2.53 -0.33
C GLU A 132 4.93 -2.88 -0.87
N SER A 133 4.51 -2.17 -1.89
CA SER A 133 3.24 -2.40 -2.56
C SER A 133 3.43 -2.27 -4.06
N ILE A 134 2.58 -2.97 -4.79
CA ILE A 134 2.36 -2.75 -6.21
C ILE A 134 0.90 -2.39 -6.42
N PHE A 135 0.62 -1.52 -7.37
CA PHE A 135 -0.75 -1.15 -7.69
C PHE A 135 -0.94 -0.85 -9.17
N LEU A 136 -2.17 -1.01 -9.59
CA LEU A 136 -2.63 -0.63 -10.91
C LEU A 136 -3.94 0.16 -10.77
N ASN A 137 -4.14 1.16 -11.64
CA ASN A 137 -5.39 1.90 -11.71
C ASN A 137 -5.82 2.06 -13.16
N LEU A 138 -7.13 1.94 -13.38
CA LEU A 138 -7.81 2.31 -14.61
C LEU A 138 -8.53 3.63 -14.37
N GLY A 139 -8.32 4.61 -15.25
CA GLY A 139 -9.04 5.88 -15.26
C GLY A 139 -10.01 5.93 -16.43
N ILE A 140 -11.28 6.20 -16.13
CA ILE A 140 -12.37 6.36 -17.10
C ILE A 140 -12.72 7.83 -17.14
N PRO A 141 -12.57 8.51 -18.28
CA PRO A 141 -12.74 9.96 -18.37
C PRO A 141 -14.18 10.38 -18.14
N PHE A 142 -14.36 11.51 -17.47
CA PHE A 142 -15.67 12.13 -17.29
C PHE A 142 -15.49 13.64 -17.02
N LEU A 143 -16.24 14.51 -17.70
CA LEU A 143 -16.41 15.96 -17.44
C LEU A 143 -15.18 16.72 -16.89
N GLY A 144 -14.01 16.59 -17.53
CA GLY A 144 -12.78 17.27 -17.10
C GLY A 144 -11.99 16.53 -16.01
N GLY A 145 -12.35 15.29 -15.75
CA GLY A 145 -11.68 14.41 -14.81
C GLY A 145 -11.77 12.95 -15.21
N GLU A 146 -11.49 12.06 -14.27
CA GLU A 146 -11.58 10.62 -14.45
C GLU A 146 -12.10 9.93 -13.19
N PHE A 147 -12.89 8.87 -13.38
CA PHE A 147 -13.18 7.89 -12.34
C PHE A 147 -12.04 6.87 -12.31
N LEU A 148 -11.59 6.50 -11.13
CA LEU A 148 -10.52 5.53 -10.92
C LEU A 148 -11.07 4.24 -10.34
N LEU A 149 -10.64 3.12 -10.91
CA LEU A 149 -10.78 1.79 -10.33
C LEU A 149 -9.38 1.21 -10.18
N GLY A 150 -9.01 0.82 -8.98
CA GLY A 150 -7.66 0.37 -8.68
C GLY A 150 -7.60 -0.97 -7.96
N TYR A 151 -6.50 -1.67 -8.18
CA TYR A 151 -6.08 -2.82 -7.39
C TYR A 151 -4.72 -2.51 -6.76
N ARG A 152 -4.54 -2.83 -5.49
CA ARG A 152 -3.28 -2.66 -4.76
C ARG A 152 -3.00 -3.90 -3.93
N GLN A 153 -1.78 -4.40 -4.01
CA GLN A 153 -1.28 -5.46 -3.15
C GLN A 153 -0.17 -4.90 -2.27
N ASP A 154 -0.39 -4.95 -0.97
CA ASP A 154 0.57 -4.51 0.04
C ASP A 154 1.18 -5.72 0.74
N ASN A 155 2.47 -5.63 1.03
CA ASN A 155 3.18 -6.54 1.92
C ASN A 155 3.88 -5.72 3.00
N SER A 156 3.39 -5.85 4.24
CA SER A 156 3.86 -5.08 5.39
C SER A 156 4.46 -6.01 6.44
N LYS A 157 5.63 -5.69 6.95
CA LYS A 157 6.31 -6.45 7.99
C LYS A 157 6.57 -5.59 9.22
N PHE A 158 6.02 -6.02 10.34
CA PHE A 158 6.14 -5.41 11.66
C PHE A 158 7.07 -6.26 12.52
N LYS A 159 8.06 -5.66 13.18
CA LYS A 159 9.11 -6.36 13.94
C LYS A 159 9.37 -5.69 15.27
N ASN A 160 10.07 -6.40 16.18
CA ASN A 160 10.59 -5.85 17.42
C ASN A 160 9.51 -5.20 18.29
N TYR A 161 8.46 -5.95 18.59
CA TYR A 161 7.41 -5.49 19.48
C TYR A 161 7.93 -5.28 20.90
N GLN A 162 7.50 -4.22 21.53
CA GLN A 162 7.88 -3.86 22.89
C GLN A 162 6.66 -3.71 23.77
N CYS A 163 6.74 -4.18 25.01
CA CYS A 163 5.77 -3.86 26.05
C CYS A 163 6.49 -3.30 27.27
N GLN A 164 5.78 -2.50 28.07
CA GLN A 164 6.26 -2.05 29.37
C GLN A 164 5.59 -2.85 30.47
N MET A 165 6.33 -3.73 31.14
CA MET A 165 5.87 -4.47 32.30
C MET A 165 6.67 -4.04 33.54
N SER A 166 5.99 -3.54 34.57
CA SER A 166 6.60 -3.17 35.88
C SER A 166 7.84 -2.27 35.73
N GLY A 167 7.81 -1.30 34.81
CA GLY A 167 8.93 -0.37 34.58
C GLY A 167 10.12 -0.94 33.80
N LYS A 168 10.00 -2.17 33.27
CA LYS A 168 11.00 -2.79 32.37
C LYS A 168 10.41 -2.93 30.97
N SER A 169 11.21 -2.58 29.97
CA SER A 169 10.86 -2.84 28.56
C SER A 169 11.22 -4.30 28.23
N VAL A 170 10.22 -5.05 27.77
CA VAL A 170 10.40 -6.41 27.26
C VAL A 170 10.27 -6.36 25.74
N ILE A 171 11.26 -6.87 25.02
CA ILE A 171 11.25 -6.95 23.57
C ILE A 171 10.82 -8.35 23.14
N LEU A 172 9.77 -8.41 22.33
CA LEU A 172 9.33 -9.62 21.66
C LEU A 172 9.95 -9.65 20.26
N ASN A 173 10.92 -10.52 20.04
CA ASN A 173 11.61 -10.67 18.75
C ASN A 173 10.76 -11.43 17.71
N GLU A 174 9.49 -11.19 17.69
CA GLU A 174 8.59 -11.74 16.68
C GLU A 174 8.40 -10.77 15.53
N SER A 175 8.05 -11.34 14.38
CA SER A 175 7.65 -10.55 13.21
C SER A 175 6.26 -10.98 12.76
N VAL A 176 5.44 -9.99 12.46
CA VAL A 176 4.13 -10.19 11.84
C VAL A 176 4.16 -9.63 10.44
N ASN A 177 3.81 -10.45 9.46
CA ASN A 177 3.62 -10.02 8.08
C ASN A 177 2.11 -9.87 7.84
N LEU A 178 1.73 -8.74 7.29
CA LEU A 178 0.39 -8.45 6.82
C LEU A 178 0.42 -8.29 5.30
N ILE A 179 -0.24 -9.21 4.60
CA ILE A 179 -0.47 -9.12 3.16
C ILE A 179 -1.92 -8.65 2.98
N SER A 180 -2.12 -7.65 2.13
CA SER A 180 -3.43 -7.06 1.89
C SER A 180 -3.65 -6.86 0.40
N ALA A 181 -4.67 -7.51 -0.15
CA ALA A 181 -5.16 -7.27 -1.51
C ALA A 181 -6.35 -6.32 -1.43
N GLN A 182 -6.31 -5.21 -2.16
CA GLN A 182 -7.26 -4.10 -2.02
C GLN A 182 -7.88 -3.74 -3.37
N ILE A 183 -9.17 -3.47 -3.37
CA ILE A 183 -9.88 -2.80 -4.48
C ILE A 183 -10.21 -1.39 -4.03
N ASN A 184 -9.83 -0.41 -4.84
CA ASN A 184 -9.98 1.00 -4.56
C ASN A 184 -10.82 1.68 -5.64
N ALA A 185 -11.59 2.70 -5.26
CA ALA A 185 -12.21 3.62 -6.20
C ALA A 185 -11.79 5.06 -5.91
N GLY A 186 -11.85 5.91 -6.92
CA GLY A 186 -11.42 7.28 -6.75
C GLY A 186 -11.86 8.20 -7.88
N ILE A 187 -11.36 9.42 -7.80
CA ILE A 187 -11.55 10.47 -8.79
C ILE A 187 -10.21 11.13 -9.10
N GLY A 188 -10.07 11.59 -10.32
CA GLY A 188 -8.95 12.41 -10.77
C GLY A 188 -9.44 13.67 -11.46
N PHE A 189 -8.65 14.74 -11.37
CA PHE A 189 -8.89 16.01 -12.05
C PHE A 189 -7.75 16.29 -13.01
N PHE A 190 -8.07 16.85 -14.17
CA PHE A 190 -7.12 17.23 -15.22
C PHE A 190 -6.83 18.72 -15.17
N PHE A 191 -5.58 19.09 -15.47
CA PHE A 191 -5.14 20.50 -15.60
C PHE A 191 -4.35 20.71 -16.87
#